data_d30562dc262af80259fbb755bd024802
#
_entry.id   d30562dc262af80259fbb755bd024802
#
_cell.length_a   1.000
_cell.length_b   1.000
_cell.length_c   1.000
_cell.angle_alpha   90.00
_cell.angle_beta   90.00
_cell.angle_gamma   90.00
#
_symmetry.space_group_name_H-M   'P 1'
#
loop_
_entity.id
_entity.type
_entity.pdbx_description
1 polymer ?
#
loop_
_entity_poly.entity_id
_entity_poly.type
_entity_poly.pdbx_seq_one_letter_code
_entity_poly.pdbx_strand_id
1 'polypeptide(L)'
;DITFQKYVLVQALKEMFPEKTFKVKAFLMLADKSKTATVNGLNQLFKIKSAPQKRSVVEVSPDAGDIVSSIPVSDRVVKAFDVDGICDKIINGDYDEQKPYEDKNGQVHIPEFMMGMGFESFVKLMSHDYCNHIKTPAIIGSKCFGCPFKKKSDDKSKKLDGYCECWISYAGFDPSTSTKPLIKDMSGQYIGAKRDEYIKLKKYFMEDLTDSDLMRHGKNKHIGLDHYERKWLHIAVATGNEAVLEDYRHKMHGDAYLDIAGLKDEMKNWKFPLHFIDFETSAVALPFYDKMRPYEQIAFQFSHHKVDRNDRSEE
;
A
#
# COMPACT_ATOMS: atom_id res chain seq x y z
N ASP A 1 8.11 1.80 15.22
CA ASP A 1 9.52 1.40 14.97
C ASP A 1 10.51 2.19 15.83
N ILE A 2 10.55 3.54 15.74
CA ILE A 2 11.54 4.35 16.47
C ILE A 2 11.41 4.25 18.01
N THR A 3 10.18 4.15 18.51
CA THR A 3 9.92 3.92 19.95
C THR A 3 10.51 2.61 20.43
N PHE A 4 10.33 1.53 19.65
CA PHE A 4 10.93 0.24 19.94
C PHE A 4 12.45 0.29 19.92
N GLN A 5 13.06 0.94 18.93
CA GLN A 5 14.52 1.12 18.86
C GLN A 5 15.05 1.91 20.05
N LYS A 6 14.38 3.01 20.45
CA LYS A 6 14.74 3.77 21.64
C LYS A 6 14.67 2.90 22.89
N TYR A 7 13.56 2.16 23.07
CA TYR A 7 13.35 1.27 24.22
C TYR A 7 14.48 0.22 24.32
N VAL A 8 14.75 -0.51 23.23
CA VAL A 8 15.81 -1.54 23.21
C VAL A 8 17.18 -0.93 23.51
N LEU A 9 17.52 0.21 22.91
CA LEU A 9 18.79 0.87 23.18
C LEU A 9 18.92 1.30 24.64
N VAL A 10 17.87 1.88 25.22
CA VAL A 10 17.87 2.28 26.65
C VAL A 10 18.07 1.08 27.57
N GLN A 11 17.40 -0.05 27.30
CA GLN A 11 17.56 -1.26 28.11
C GLN A 11 18.97 -1.85 27.96
N ALA A 12 19.48 -1.93 26.74
CA ALA A 12 20.86 -2.40 26.49
C ALA A 12 21.92 -1.53 27.18
N LEU A 13 21.77 -0.21 27.13
CA LEU A 13 22.69 0.71 27.81
C LEU A 13 22.65 0.56 29.35
N LYS A 14 21.48 0.35 29.92
CA LYS A 14 21.33 0.09 31.37
C LYS A 14 22.01 -1.23 31.80
N GLU A 15 21.89 -2.25 30.97
CA GLU A 15 22.50 -3.55 31.22
C GLU A 15 24.04 -3.50 31.08
N MET A 16 24.53 -2.87 30.03
CA MET A 16 25.96 -2.79 29.74
C MET A 16 26.71 -1.83 30.67
N PHE A 17 26.07 -0.78 31.17
CA PHE A 17 26.66 0.27 31.97
C PHE A 17 25.76 0.65 33.14
N PRO A 18 25.56 -0.25 34.14
CA PRO A 18 24.59 -0.04 35.22
C PRO A 18 24.89 1.18 36.10
N GLU A 19 26.16 1.60 36.15
CA GLU A 19 26.60 2.77 36.93
C GLU A 19 26.41 4.12 36.19
N LYS A 20 26.02 4.09 34.88
CA LYS A 20 25.87 5.30 34.08
C LYS A 20 24.42 5.62 33.76
N THR A 21 24.13 6.90 33.73
CA THR A 21 22.83 7.39 33.26
C THR A 21 22.97 7.94 31.84
N PHE A 22 22.15 7.44 30.91
CA PHE A 22 22.13 7.88 29.53
C PHE A 22 20.85 8.63 29.21
N LYS A 23 20.94 9.74 28.48
CA LYS A 23 19.82 10.41 27.88
C LYS A 23 19.77 10.09 26.40
N VAL A 24 18.84 9.22 26.00
CA VAL A 24 18.65 8.84 24.60
C VAL A 24 17.50 9.67 24.02
N LYS A 25 17.77 10.38 22.94
CA LYS A 25 16.75 11.15 22.19
C LYS A 25 16.45 10.50 20.85
N ALA A 26 15.20 10.54 20.48
CA ALA A 26 14.68 9.99 19.23
C ALA A 26 14.36 11.10 18.23
N PHE A 27 14.93 11.00 17.03
CA PHE A 27 14.65 11.92 15.93
C PHE A 27 14.25 11.12 14.69
N LEU A 28 13.29 11.64 13.95
CA LEU A 28 12.86 11.08 12.68
C LEU A 28 13.34 12.00 11.54
N MET A 29 14.21 11.49 10.69
CA MET A 29 14.70 12.22 9.53
C MET A 29 13.68 12.09 8.38
N LEU A 30 13.07 13.20 7.98
CA LEU A 30 12.06 13.26 6.94
C LEU A 30 12.31 14.38 5.94
N ALA A 31 11.83 14.20 4.72
CA ALA A 31 11.75 15.29 3.74
C ALA A 31 10.61 16.25 4.14
N ASP A 32 10.95 17.53 4.27
CA ASP A 32 10.01 18.59 4.65
C ASP A 32 9.33 19.14 3.40
N LYS A 33 8.10 18.69 3.14
CA LYS A 33 7.29 19.12 1.98
C LYS A 33 6.88 20.60 2.04
N SER A 34 7.06 21.29 3.15
CA SER A 34 6.79 22.72 3.29
C SER A 34 7.95 23.59 2.76
N LYS A 35 9.11 22.98 2.53
CA LYS A 35 10.34 23.65 2.08
C LYS A 35 10.53 23.48 0.57
N THR A 36 11.26 24.43 0.00
CA THR A 36 11.73 24.36 -1.39
C THR A 36 13.25 24.25 -1.40
N ALA A 37 13.78 23.55 -2.41
CA ALA A 37 15.23 23.50 -2.63
C ALA A 37 15.76 24.90 -2.96
N THR A 38 16.99 25.17 -2.55
CA THR A 38 17.71 26.44 -2.84
C THR A 38 18.88 26.23 -3.80
N VAL A 39 19.06 25.00 -4.26
CA VAL A 39 20.10 24.63 -5.22
C VAL A 39 19.55 23.59 -6.22
N ASN A 40 20.13 23.56 -7.40
CA ASN A 40 19.83 22.54 -8.40
C ASN A 40 20.54 21.22 -8.09
N GLY A 41 19.95 20.11 -8.53
CA GLY A 41 20.62 18.81 -8.57
C GLY A 41 20.78 18.10 -7.23
N LEU A 42 20.02 18.45 -6.17
CA LEU A 42 20.11 17.77 -4.88
C LEU A 42 19.95 16.24 -5.00
N ASN A 43 19.07 15.78 -5.89
CA ASN A 43 18.85 14.35 -6.15
C ASN A 43 20.10 13.65 -6.74
N GLN A 44 21.00 14.40 -7.38
CA GLN A 44 22.21 13.86 -8.02
C GLN A 44 23.36 13.67 -7.04
N LEU A 45 23.29 14.32 -5.88
CA LEU A 45 24.31 14.21 -4.82
C LEU A 45 24.32 12.83 -4.17
N PHE A 46 23.20 12.10 -4.27
CA PHE A 46 23.02 10.80 -3.60
C PHE A 46 22.42 9.80 -4.60
N LYS A 47 23.24 8.91 -5.13
CA LYS A 47 22.83 7.94 -6.13
C LYS A 47 22.64 6.56 -5.49
N ILE A 48 21.49 5.97 -5.69
CA ILE A 48 21.23 4.59 -5.24
C ILE A 48 21.79 3.64 -6.29
N LYS A 49 22.77 2.83 -5.91
CA LYS A 49 23.36 1.78 -6.75
C LYS A 49 22.98 0.41 -6.22
N SER A 50 22.75 -0.53 -7.13
CA SER A 50 22.60 -1.94 -6.78
C SER A 50 23.98 -2.51 -6.40
N ALA A 51 24.07 -3.14 -5.25
CA ALA A 51 25.26 -3.86 -4.80
C ALA A 51 25.03 -5.39 -4.87
N PRO A 52 26.11 -6.19 -4.81
CA PRO A 52 25.97 -7.65 -4.67
C PRO A 52 25.03 -8.02 -3.54
N GLN A 53 24.34 -9.17 -3.66
CA GLN A 53 23.33 -9.66 -2.71
C GLN A 53 22.04 -8.82 -2.64
N LYS A 54 21.67 -8.10 -3.72
CA LYS A 54 20.46 -7.26 -3.82
C LYS A 54 20.36 -6.15 -2.75
N ARG A 55 21.49 -5.74 -2.20
CA ARG A 55 21.54 -4.56 -1.31
C ARG A 55 21.64 -3.29 -2.15
N SER A 56 21.01 -2.22 -1.68
CA SER A 56 21.19 -0.90 -2.25
C SER A 56 22.28 -0.16 -1.47
N VAL A 57 23.18 0.48 -2.18
CA VAL A 57 24.23 1.34 -1.60
C VAL A 57 24.03 2.75 -2.11
N VAL A 58 24.16 3.72 -1.21
CA VAL A 58 24.13 5.14 -1.59
C VAL A 58 25.54 5.59 -1.91
N GLU A 59 25.77 5.99 -3.15
CA GLU A 59 26.98 6.68 -3.57
C GLU A 59 26.78 8.18 -3.36
N VAL A 60 27.66 8.78 -2.60
CA VAL A 60 27.64 10.21 -2.28
C VAL A 60 28.60 10.93 -3.24
N SER A 61 28.13 12.02 -3.88
CA SER A 61 28.99 12.86 -4.70
C SER A 61 30.12 13.49 -3.87
N PRO A 62 31.35 13.62 -4.40
CA PRO A 62 32.46 14.22 -3.65
C PRO A 62 32.20 15.65 -3.15
N ASP A 63 31.42 16.42 -3.87
CA ASP A 63 31.05 17.81 -3.56
C ASP A 63 29.74 17.92 -2.70
N ALA A 64 29.11 16.79 -2.38
CA ALA A 64 27.88 16.81 -1.59
C ALA A 64 28.04 17.49 -0.23
N GLY A 65 29.16 17.29 0.43
CA GLY A 65 29.46 17.90 1.72
C GLY A 65 29.46 19.44 1.66
N ASP A 66 30.11 19.99 0.68
CA ASP A 66 30.22 21.44 0.50
C ASP A 66 28.91 22.07 0.10
N ILE A 67 28.20 21.45 -0.86
CA ILE A 67 26.88 21.90 -1.32
C ILE A 67 25.87 21.89 -0.17
N VAL A 68 25.75 20.77 0.56
CA VAL A 68 24.79 20.65 1.68
C VAL A 68 25.15 21.60 2.82
N SER A 69 26.43 21.82 3.07
CA SER A 69 26.90 22.75 4.12
C SER A 69 26.65 24.21 3.77
N SER A 70 26.61 24.57 2.49
CA SER A 70 26.26 25.90 2.03
C SER A 70 24.80 26.26 2.21
N ILE A 71 23.90 25.25 2.34
CA ILE A 71 22.45 25.47 2.55
C ILE A 71 22.20 25.79 4.04
N PRO A 72 21.63 26.96 4.35
CA PRO A 72 21.23 27.29 5.72
C PRO A 72 20.34 26.19 6.32
N VAL A 73 20.51 25.89 7.61
CA VAL A 73 19.75 24.80 8.27
C VAL A 73 18.24 25.03 8.17
N SER A 74 17.80 26.30 8.21
CA SER A 74 16.39 26.70 8.04
C SER A 74 15.80 26.31 6.69
N ASP A 75 16.64 26.18 5.66
CA ASP A 75 16.21 26.03 4.26
C ASP A 75 16.40 24.59 3.74
N ARG A 76 16.96 23.73 4.60
CA ARG A 76 17.16 22.32 4.23
C ARG A 76 15.83 21.61 4.02
N VAL A 77 15.72 20.90 2.91
CA VAL A 77 14.53 20.11 2.54
C VAL A 77 14.43 18.77 3.27
N VAL A 78 15.48 18.37 4.01
CA VAL A 78 15.48 17.23 4.92
C VAL A 78 15.71 17.74 6.33
N LYS A 79 14.84 17.30 7.24
CA LYS A 79 14.83 17.79 8.63
C LYS A 79 14.72 16.64 9.62
N ALA A 80 15.47 16.76 10.72
CA ALA A 80 15.30 15.89 11.89
C ALA A 80 14.16 16.44 12.77
N PHE A 81 13.06 15.69 12.85
CA PHE A 81 11.95 16.00 13.73
C PHE A 81 12.18 15.32 15.07
N ASP A 82 12.15 16.09 16.15
CA ASP A 82 12.21 15.55 17.50
C ASP A 82 10.89 14.83 17.80
N VAL A 83 10.97 13.53 17.97
CA VAL A 83 9.81 12.66 18.30
C VAL A 83 9.98 12.01 19.68
N ASP A 84 10.93 12.53 20.47
CA ASP A 84 11.29 11.99 21.77
C ASP A 84 10.09 11.95 22.72
N GLY A 85 9.38 13.07 22.82
CA GLY A 85 8.18 13.18 23.67
C GLY A 85 7.06 12.23 23.24
N ILE A 86 6.92 11.93 21.94
CA ILE A 86 5.95 10.94 21.44
C ILE A 86 6.39 9.53 21.86
N CYS A 87 7.69 9.22 21.71
CA CYS A 87 8.22 7.93 22.14
C CYS A 87 8.02 7.71 23.64
N ASP A 88 8.27 8.72 24.47
CA ASP A 88 8.09 8.64 25.91
C ASP A 88 6.62 8.40 26.29
N LYS A 89 5.68 9.11 25.66
CA LYS A 89 4.25 8.85 25.85
C LYS A 89 3.87 7.42 25.52
N ILE A 90 4.36 6.87 24.39
CA ILE A 90 4.09 5.50 24.00
C ILE A 90 4.68 4.51 25.03
N ILE A 91 5.93 4.72 25.48
CA ILE A 91 6.59 3.85 26.45
C ILE A 91 5.86 3.86 27.79
N ASN A 92 5.40 5.04 28.23
CA ASN A 92 4.72 5.22 29.52
C ASN A 92 3.23 4.87 29.48
N GLY A 93 2.68 4.54 28.32
CA GLY A 93 1.26 4.23 28.18
C GLY A 93 0.36 5.48 28.20
N ASP A 94 0.91 6.67 27.97
CA ASP A 94 0.18 7.94 27.93
C ASP A 94 -0.57 8.15 26.60
N TYR A 95 -1.04 7.07 26.01
CA TYR A 95 -1.91 7.09 24.82
C TYR A 95 -3.22 6.39 25.15
N ASP A 96 -4.27 6.79 24.45
CA ASP A 96 -5.61 6.26 24.68
C ASP A 96 -5.72 4.82 24.12
N GLU A 97 -5.41 3.83 24.95
CA GLU A 97 -5.52 2.40 24.62
C GLU A 97 -6.96 1.96 24.34
N GLN A 98 -7.95 2.74 24.83
CA GLN A 98 -9.36 2.45 24.62
C GLN A 98 -9.88 2.98 23.28
N LYS A 99 -9.07 3.81 22.60
CA LYS A 99 -9.32 4.27 21.26
C LYS A 99 -8.21 3.76 20.33
N PRO A 100 -8.30 2.49 19.89
CA PRO A 100 -7.47 2.04 18.80
C PRO A 100 -7.63 3.06 17.66
N TYR A 101 -6.54 3.37 16.96
CA TYR A 101 -6.60 4.33 15.86
C TYR A 101 -7.64 3.84 14.85
N GLU A 102 -8.78 4.50 14.90
CA GLU A 102 -9.83 4.33 13.94
C GLU A 102 -9.56 5.31 12.80
N ASP A 103 -9.30 4.79 11.60
CA ASP A 103 -9.15 5.66 10.46
C ASP A 103 -10.52 6.28 10.10
N LYS A 104 -10.50 7.23 9.17
CA LYS A 104 -11.73 7.90 8.69
C LYS A 104 -12.81 6.96 8.13
N ASN A 105 -12.51 5.66 7.98
CA ASN A 105 -13.42 4.63 7.52
C ASN A 105 -13.86 3.69 8.65
N GLY A 106 -13.53 3.98 9.91
CA GLY A 106 -13.85 3.15 11.06
C GLY A 106 -12.97 1.90 11.19
N GLN A 107 -11.82 1.85 10.52
CA GLN A 107 -10.94 0.69 10.57
C GLN A 107 -10.00 0.77 11.77
N VAL A 108 -10.12 -0.22 12.66
CA VAL A 108 -9.27 -0.39 13.83
C VAL A 108 -7.93 -0.99 13.43
N HIS A 109 -6.83 -0.30 13.71
CA HIS A 109 -5.48 -0.70 13.31
C HIS A 109 -4.68 -1.43 14.40
N ILE A 110 -5.22 -1.57 15.61
CA ILE A 110 -4.61 -2.35 16.68
C ILE A 110 -5.37 -3.67 16.81
N PRO A 111 -4.69 -4.84 16.74
CA PRO A 111 -5.33 -6.12 17.00
C PRO A 111 -5.99 -6.14 18.38
N GLU A 112 -7.20 -6.70 18.46
CA GLU A 112 -7.99 -6.73 19.70
C GLU A 112 -7.24 -7.36 20.89
N PHE A 113 -6.42 -8.40 20.63
CA PHE A 113 -5.60 -9.04 21.64
C PHE A 113 -4.46 -8.17 22.20
N MET A 114 -4.16 -7.03 21.57
CA MET A 114 -3.18 -6.06 22.03
C MET A 114 -3.82 -4.92 22.85
N MET A 115 -5.16 -4.85 22.87
CA MET A 115 -5.88 -3.79 23.60
C MET A 115 -5.73 -3.98 25.10
N GLY A 116 -5.47 -2.90 25.81
CA GLY A 116 -5.23 -2.92 27.26
C GLY A 116 -3.84 -3.42 27.67
N MET A 117 -2.92 -3.59 26.73
CA MET A 117 -1.55 -4.01 27.01
C MET A 117 -0.59 -2.84 26.79
N GLY A 118 0.10 -2.40 27.82
CA GLY A 118 1.13 -1.36 27.72
C GLY A 118 2.31 -1.78 26.85
N PHE A 119 3.03 -0.80 26.29
CA PHE A 119 4.11 -1.02 25.31
C PHE A 119 5.16 -2.03 25.79
N GLU A 120 5.63 -1.91 27.03
CA GLU A 120 6.65 -2.80 27.57
C GLU A 120 6.13 -4.24 27.73
N SER A 121 4.90 -4.40 28.21
CA SER A 121 4.26 -5.71 28.35
C SER A 121 4.10 -6.39 26.99
N PHE A 122 3.71 -5.61 25.97
CA PHE A 122 3.61 -6.13 24.61
C PHE A 122 4.97 -6.56 24.04
N VAL A 123 6.03 -5.76 24.22
CA VAL A 123 7.38 -6.12 23.79
C VAL A 123 7.86 -7.40 24.48
N LYS A 124 7.62 -7.53 25.79
CA LYS A 124 7.98 -8.74 26.56
C LYS A 124 7.21 -9.97 26.08
N LEU A 125 5.91 -9.84 25.82
CA LEU A 125 5.08 -10.92 25.28
C LEU A 125 5.60 -11.38 23.92
N MET A 126 5.80 -10.45 22.99
CA MET A 126 6.31 -10.77 21.66
C MET A 126 7.68 -11.45 21.71
N SER A 127 8.55 -10.98 22.60
CA SER A 127 9.88 -11.56 22.81
C SER A 127 9.79 -12.98 23.37
N HIS A 128 8.94 -13.19 24.37
CA HIS A 128 8.66 -14.50 24.96
C HIS A 128 8.12 -15.48 23.92
N ASP A 129 7.11 -15.07 23.14
CA ASP A 129 6.51 -15.92 22.11
C ASP A 129 7.51 -16.29 21.03
N TYR A 130 8.33 -15.33 20.60
CA TYR A 130 9.40 -15.58 19.63
C TYR A 130 10.44 -16.60 20.16
N CYS A 131 10.94 -16.41 21.39
CA CYS A 131 11.95 -17.28 21.99
C CYS A 131 11.43 -18.69 22.27
N ASN A 132 10.15 -18.82 22.57
CA ASN A 132 9.52 -20.11 22.89
C ASN A 132 8.78 -20.73 21.70
N HIS A 133 8.93 -20.18 20.49
CA HIS A 133 8.27 -20.65 19.25
C HIS A 133 6.73 -20.73 19.38
N ILE A 134 6.14 -19.84 20.18
CA ILE A 134 4.69 -19.74 20.35
C ILE A 134 4.13 -18.99 19.14
N LYS A 135 3.20 -19.60 18.42
CA LYS A 135 2.52 -18.96 17.29
C LYS A 135 1.42 -18.04 17.81
N THR A 136 1.52 -16.76 17.48
CA THR A 136 0.43 -15.81 17.68
C THR A 136 -0.79 -16.21 16.83
N PRO A 137 -2.02 -16.10 17.34
CA PRO A 137 -3.21 -16.38 16.56
C PRO A 137 -3.23 -15.57 15.26
N ALA A 138 -3.52 -16.24 14.15
CA ALA A 138 -3.59 -15.59 12.86
C ALA A 138 -4.78 -14.63 12.80
N ILE A 139 -4.56 -13.44 12.28
CA ILE A 139 -5.61 -12.48 11.94
C ILE A 139 -5.50 -12.20 10.45
N ILE A 140 -6.57 -12.51 9.71
CA ILE A 140 -6.62 -12.29 8.29
C ILE A 140 -7.27 -10.94 8.01
N GLY A 141 -6.71 -10.21 7.05
CA GLY A 141 -7.24 -8.94 6.59
C GLY A 141 -6.64 -8.53 5.24
N SER A 142 -6.96 -7.34 4.79
CA SER A 142 -6.48 -6.77 3.52
C SER A 142 -4.96 -6.72 3.41
N LYS A 143 -4.25 -6.55 4.53
CA LYS A 143 -2.78 -6.58 4.58
C LYS A 143 -2.19 -7.93 4.16
N CYS A 144 -2.96 -9.02 4.27
CA CYS A 144 -2.50 -10.35 3.87
C CYS A 144 -2.29 -10.49 2.34
N PHE A 145 -2.85 -9.59 1.53
CA PHE A 145 -2.66 -9.67 0.07
C PHE A 145 -1.23 -9.36 -0.37
N GLY A 146 -0.54 -8.51 0.39
CA GLY A 146 0.90 -8.26 0.24
C GLY A 146 1.75 -9.02 1.24
N CYS A 147 1.31 -10.17 1.73
CA CYS A 147 1.98 -10.93 2.77
C CYS A 147 3.41 -11.31 2.36
N PRO A 148 4.43 -10.91 3.13
CA PRO A 148 5.82 -11.25 2.82
C PRO A 148 6.13 -12.74 3.04
N PHE A 149 5.27 -13.46 3.74
CA PHE A 149 5.39 -14.90 4.01
C PHE A 149 4.66 -15.75 2.97
N LYS A 150 4.03 -15.12 1.96
CA LYS A 150 3.42 -15.84 0.84
C LYS A 150 4.52 -16.41 -0.06
N LYS A 151 4.45 -17.69 -0.32
CA LYS A 151 5.36 -18.38 -1.21
C LYS A 151 5.17 -17.89 -2.65
N LYS A 152 6.27 -17.65 -3.35
CA LYS A 152 6.21 -17.34 -4.79
C LYS A 152 5.91 -18.60 -5.56
N SER A 153 5.25 -18.46 -6.71
CA SER A 153 4.88 -19.59 -7.57
C SER A 153 6.06 -20.41 -8.07
N ASP A 154 7.24 -19.80 -8.17
CA ASP A 154 8.51 -20.40 -8.60
C ASP A 154 9.36 -20.93 -7.44
N ASP A 155 8.93 -20.75 -6.18
CA ASP A 155 9.66 -21.24 -5.01
C ASP A 155 9.47 -22.74 -4.82
N LYS A 156 10.50 -23.50 -5.19
CA LYS A 156 10.58 -24.97 -5.03
C LYS A 156 11.06 -25.41 -3.63
N SER A 157 11.27 -24.48 -2.71
CA SER A 157 11.69 -24.83 -1.35
C SER A 157 10.63 -25.65 -0.62
N LYS A 158 11.05 -26.47 0.36
CA LYS A 158 10.14 -27.19 1.27
C LYS A 158 9.58 -26.31 2.39
N LYS A 159 9.84 -25.00 2.35
CA LYS A 159 9.32 -24.07 3.37
C LYS A 159 7.80 -24.02 3.29
N LEU A 160 7.18 -23.89 4.44
CA LEU A 160 5.73 -23.69 4.53
C LEU A 160 5.36 -22.32 3.95
N ASP A 161 4.18 -22.24 3.37
CA ASP A 161 3.58 -20.98 2.94
C ASP A 161 2.85 -20.36 4.14
N GLY A 162 3.48 -19.41 4.82
CA GLY A 162 2.91 -18.78 6.00
C GLY A 162 1.59 -18.05 5.72
N TYR A 163 1.34 -17.60 4.49
CA TYR A 163 0.06 -17.06 4.09
C TYR A 163 -1.04 -18.15 4.13
N CYS A 164 -0.80 -19.32 3.55
CA CYS A 164 -1.74 -20.43 3.57
C CYS A 164 -1.97 -20.95 4.99
N GLU A 165 -0.91 -21.06 5.80
CA GLU A 165 -1.04 -21.45 7.21
C GLU A 165 -1.95 -20.52 8.01
N CYS A 166 -1.83 -19.20 7.81
CA CYS A 166 -2.70 -18.23 8.47
C CYS A 166 -4.18 -18.42 8.06
N TRP A 167 -4.44 -18.65 6.78
CA TRP A 167 -5.81 -18.91 6.30
C TRP A 167 -6.38 -20.21 6.84
N ILE A 168 -5.60 -21.29 6.84
CA ILE A 168 -6.01 -22.57 7.44
C ILE A 168 -6.34 -22.40 8.93
N SER A 169 -5.48 -21.69 9.66
CA SER A 169 -5.68 -21.46 11.09
C SER A 169 -6.89 -20.59 11.41
N TYR A 170 -7.16 -19.55 10.62
CA TYR A 170 -8.21 -18.57 10.86
C TYR A 170 -9.55 -18.94 10.22
N ALA A 171 -9.53 -19.33 8.95
CA ALA A 171 -10.71 -19.55 8.13
C ALA A 171 -11.05 -21.04 7.90
N GLY A 172 -10.12 -21.94 8.26
CA GLY A 172 -10.33 -23.38 8.17
C GLY A 172 -10.09 -23.99 6.77
N PHE A 173 -9.53 -23.22 5.81
CA PHE A 173 -9.24 -23.73 4.47
C PHE A 173 -7.95 -23.16 3.89
N ASP A 174 -7.36 -23.86 2.92
CA ASP A 174 -6.20 -23.40 2.17
C ASP A 174 -6.64 -22.58 0.95
N PRO A 175 -6.29 -21.28 0.91
CA PRO A 175 -6.67 -20.41 -0.22
C PRO A 175 -5.98 -20.77 -1.54
N SER A 176 -4.89 -21.53 -1.52
CA SER A 176 -4.18 -21.95 -2.73
C SER A 176 -4.83 -23.13 -3.46
N THR A 177 -5.62 -23.92 -2.74
CA THR A 177 -6.32 -25.10 -3.28
C THR A 177 -7.82 -24.87 -3.43
N SER A 178 -8.31 -23.66 -3.08
CA SER A 178 -9.72 -23.33 -3.22
C SER A 178 -10.16 -23.34 -4.68
N THR A 179 -11.20 -24.08 -4.98
CA THR A 179 -11.87 -24.06 -6.30
C THR A 179 -12.88 -22.93 -6.41
N LYS A 180 -13.26 -22.32 -5.28
CA LYS A 180 -14.21 -21.22 -5.23
C LYS A 180 -13.48 -19.88 -5.33
N PRO A 181 -13.98 -18.92 -6.12
CA PRO A 181 -13.37 -17.59 -6.22
C PRO A 181 -13.43 -16.87 -4.88
N LEU A 182 -12.28 -16.34 -4.45
CA LEU A 182 -12.16 -15.67 -3.17
C LEU A 182 -12.40 -14.15 -3.32
N ILE A 183 -12.98 -13.51 -2.32
CA ILE A 183 -13.16 -12.05 -2.31
C ILE A 183 -11.83 -11.30 -2.41
N LYS A 184 -10.71 -11.92 -1.99
CA LYS A 184 -9.38 -11.34 -2.15
C LYS A 184 -8.99 -11.09 -3.62
N ASP A 185 -9.56 -11.88 -4.53
CA ASP A 185 -9.25 -11.83 -5.96
C ASP A 185 -10.14 -10.81 -6.71
N MET A 186 -11.12 -10.22 -6.03
CA MET A 186 -11.87 -9.09 -6.57
C MET A 186 -10.98 -7.87 -6.74
N SER A 187 -11.17 -7.14 -7.84
CA SER A 187 -10.50 -5.86 -8.06
C SER A 187 -10.68 -4.91 -6.88
N GLY A 188 -9.61 -4.20 -6.49
CA GLY A 188 -9.68 -3.19 -5.45
C GLY A 188 -10.68 -2.06 -5.74
N GLN A 189 -10.98 -1.79 -7.01
CA GLN A 189 -12.02 -0.84 -7.43
C GLN A 189 -13.43 -1.27 -7.01
N TYR A 190 -13.67 -2.59 -6.86
CA TYR A 190 -14.98 -3.12 -6.53
C TYR A 190 -15.21 -3.29 -5.03
N ILE A 191 -14.21 -3.73 -4.29
CA ILE A 191 -14.37 -4.11 -2.89
C ILE A 191 -13.70 -3.12 -1.92
N GLY A 192 -12.55 -2.54 -2.31
CA GLY A 192 -11.88 -1.48 -1.56
C GLY A 192 -11.67 -1.80 -0.07
N ALA A 193 -12.00 -0.83 0.78
CA ALA A 193 -11.86 -0.94 2.23
C ALA A 193 -12.83 -1.93 2.90
N LYS A 194 -13.92 -2.31 2.23
CA LYS A 194 -14.89 -3.27 2.78
C LYS A 194 -14.36 -4.70 2.89
N ARG A 195 -13.22 -5.00 2.29
CA ARG A 195 -12.63 -6.33 2.30
C ARG A 195 -12.39 -6.87 3.71
N ASP A 196 -11.88 -6.03 4.61
CA ASP A 196 -11.67 -6.41 6.01
C ASP A 196 -12.99 -6.64 6.75
N GLU A 197 -14.02 -5.85 6.46
CA GLU A 197 -15.37 -6.02 6.99
C GLU A 197 -15.95 -7.39 6.58
N TYR A 198 -15.85 -7.74 5.29
CA TYR A 198 -16.34 -9.04 4.81
C TYR A 198 -15.58 -10.21 5.43
N ILE A 199 -14.27 -10.11 5.58
CA ILE A 199 -13.46 -11.14 6.25
C ILE A 199 -13.90 -11.31 7.72
N LYS A 200 -14.14 -10.22 8.46
CA LYS A 200 -14.66 -10.26 9.83
C LYS A 200 -16.04 -10.95 9.90
N LEU A 201 -16.89 -10.72 8.90
CA LEU A 201 -18.19 -11.37 8.76
C LEU A 201 -18.10 -12.80 8.22
N LYS A 202 -16.89 -13.37 8.10
CA LYS A 202 -16.61 -14.71 7.56
C LYS A 202 -17.09 -14.91 6.12
N LYS A 203 -17.23 -13.83 5.36
CA LYS A 203 -17.47 -13.86 3.93
C LYS A 203 -16.11 -13.94 3.23
N TYR A 204 -15.75 -15.12 2.79
CA TYR A 204 -14.43 -15.37 2.17
C TYR A 204 -14.49 -15.56 0.67
N PHE A 205 -15.66 -15.99 0.17
CA PHE A 205 -15.88 -16.31 -1.24
C PHE A 205 -16.72 -15.23 -1.91
N MET A 206 -16.57 -15.07 -3.21
CA MET A 206 -17.39 -14.11 -3.96
C MET A 206 -18.89 -14.45 -3.89
N GLU A 207 -19.22 -15.74 -3.79
CA GLU A 207 -20.60 -16.21 -3.63
C GLU A 207 -21.22 -15.87 -2.27
N ASP A 208 -20.42 -15.51 -1.26
CA ASP A 208 -20.93 -15.10 0.05
C ASP A 208 -21.48 -13.66 0.04
N LEU A 209 -21.22 -12.91 -1.03
CA LEU A 209 -21.66 -11.53 -1.15
C LEU A 209 -23.10 -11.45 -1.63
N THR A 210 -23.85 -10.55 -1.00
CA THR A 210 -25.28 -10.30 -1.30
C THR A 210 -25.46 -8.92 -1.92
N ASP A 211 -26.65 -8.63 -2.41
CA ASP A 211 -27.03 -7.32 -2.94
C ASP A 211 -26.70 -6.20 -1.96
N SER A 212 -27.02 -6.40 -0.67
CA SER A 212 -26.77 -5.39 0.36
C SER A 212 -25.27 -5.10 0.58
N ASP A 213 -24.40 -6.08 0.33
CA ASP A 213 -22.94 -5.89 0.43
C ASP A 213 -22.41 -5.02 -0.71
N LEU A 214 -23.01 -5.15 -1.89
CA LEU A 214 -22.52 -4.53 -3.11
C LEU A 214 -23.20 -3.20 -3.43
N MET A 215 -24.37 -2.94 -2.83
CA MET A 215 -25.11 -1.70 -3.04
C MET A 215 -24.23 -0.47 -2.78
N ARG A 216 -24.33 0.49 -3.69
CA ARG A 216 -23.72 1.80 -3.53
C ARG A 216 -24.76 2.81 -3.11
N HIS A 217 -24.55 3.48 -2.01
CA HIS A 217 -25.30 4.67 -1.66
C HIS A 217 -24.81 5.86 -2.52
N GLY A 218 -25.58 6.20 -3.56
CA GLY A 218 -25.33 7.37 -4.40
C GLY A 218 -25.60 7.15 -5.89
N LYS A 219 -26.32 8.07 -6.49
CA LYS A 219 -26.62 8.09 -7.93
C LYS A 219 -25.44 8.67 -8.70
N ASN A 220 -24.57 7.86 -9.25
CA ASN A 220 -23.67 8.30 -10.31
C ASN A 220 -24.25 7.86 -11.65
N LYS A 221 -24.57 8.80 -12.50
CA LYS A 221 -24.90 8.53 -13.91
C LYS A 221 -23.60 8.15 -14.61
N HIS A 222 -23.39 6.86 -14.84
CA HIS A 222 -22.36 6.37 -15.73
C HIS A 222 -22.99 5.96 -17.07
N ILE A 223 -22.29 6.21 -18.14
CA ILE A 223 -22.59 5.59 -19.42
C ILE A 223 -22.17 4.12 -19.33
N GLY A 224 -23.05 3.19 -19.68
CA GLY A 224 -22.83 1.75 -19.56
C GLY A 224 -23.13 1.21 -18.15
N LEU A 225 -22.47 0.11 -17.77
CA LEU A 225 -22.68 -0.51 -16.46
C LEU A 225 -22.29 0.42 -15.31
N ASP A 226 -23.14 0.54 -14.33
CA ASP A 226 -22.81 1.21 -13.09
C ASP A 226 -21.87 0.36 -12.21
N HIS A 227 -21.45 0.92 -11.08
CA HIS A 227 -20.51 0.23 -10.18
C HIS A 227 -21.07 -1.04 -9.56
N TYR A 228 -22.38 -1.10 -9.34
CA TYR A 228 -23.07 -2.25 -8.78
C TYR A 228 -23.15 -3.37 -9.82
N GLU A 229 -23.60 -3.06 -11.02
CA GLU A 229 -23.68 -4.00 -12.14
C GLU A 229 -22.31 -4.60 -12.49
N ARG A 230 -21.24 -3.78 -12.47
CA ARG A 230 -19.85 -4.27 -12.71
C ARG A 230 -19.40 -5.27 -11.65
N LYS A 231 -19.75 -5.05 -10.39
CA LYS A 231 -19.42 -5.99 -9.31
C LYS A 231 -20.15 -7.32 -9.50
N TRP A 232 -21.44 -7.27 -9.75
CA TRP A 232 -22.23 -8.47 -9.98
C TRP A 232 -21.77 -9.23 -11.20
N LEU A 233 -21.50 -8.55 -12.30
CA LEU A 233 -21.00 -9.20 -13.50
C LEU A 233 -19.63 -9.86 -13.25
N HIS A 234 -18.73 -9.18 -12.52
CA HIS A 234 -17.45 -9.77 -12.13
C HIS A 234 -17.62 -11.04 -11.29
N ILE A 235 -18.52 -11.00 -10.31
CA ILE A 235 -18.85 -12.18 -9.48
C ILE A 235 -19.48 -13.27 -10.32
N ALA A 236 -20.44 -12.93 -11.19
CA ALA A 236 -21.13 -13.90 -12.04
C ALA A 236 -20.18 -14.65 -12.98
N VAL A 237 -19.24 -13.92 -13.61
CA VAL A 237 -18.18 -14.53 -14.43
C VAL A 237 -17.31 -15.47 -13.58
N ALA A 238 -16.85 -14.99 -12.42
CA ALA A 238 -15.96 -15.77 -11.57
C ALA A 238 -16.62 -17.01 -10.97
N THR A 239 -17.94 -16.97 -10.70
CA THR A 239 -18.70 -18.08 -10.07
C THR A 239 -19.47 -18.94 -11.08
N GLY A 240 -19.50 -18.55 -12.35
CA GLY A 240 -20.32 -19.22 -13.37
C GLY A 240 -21.82 -19.04 -13.15
N ASN A 241 -22.27 -17.90 -12.62
CA ASN A 241 -23.68 -17.63 -12.37
C ASN A 241 -24.42 -17.28 -13.68
N GLU A 242 -24.88 -18.31 -14.38
CA GLU A 242 -25.53 -18.19 -15.68
C GLU A 242 -26.83 -17.33 -15.63
N ALA A 243 -27.54 -17.31 -14.51
CA ALA A 243 -28.76 -16.51 -14.40
C ALA A 243 -28.49 -15.00 -14.52
N VAL A 244 -27.36 -14.54 -13.93
CA VAL A 244 -26.93 -13.15 -14.06
C VAL A 244 -26.27 -12.89 -15.42
N LEU A 245 -25.49 -13.84 -15.93
CA LEU A 245 -24.79 -13.69 -17.21
C LEU A 245 -25.75 -13.61 -18.41
N GLU A 246 -26.92 -14.23 -18.32
CA GLU A 246 -27.89 -14.21 -19.40
C GLU A 246 -28.33 -12.80 -19.79
N ASP A 247 -28.55 -11.92 -18.80
CA ASP A 247 -28.92 -10.52 -19.04
C ASP A 247 -27.90 -9.74 -19.82
N TYR A 248 -26.60 -10.13 -19.70
CA TYR A 248 -25.48 -9.46 -20.33
C TYR A 248 -24.87 -10.23 -21.51
N ARG A 249 -25.39 -11.42 -21.84
CA ARG A 249 -24.82 -12.33 -22.84
C ARG A 249 -24.60 -11.66 -24.20
N HIS A 250 -25.51 -10.77 -24.61
CA HIS A 250 -25.41 -10.05 -25.88
C HIS A 250 -24.24 -9.05 -25.97
N LYS A 251 -23.61 -8.72 -24.83
CA LYS A 251 -22.42 -7.85 -24.73
C LYS A 251 -21.19 -8.59 -24.19
N MET A 252 -21.31 -9.90 -23.96
CA MET A 252 -20.18 -10.71 -23.53
C MET A 252 -19.35 -11.19 -24.73
N HIS A 253 -18.04 -11.09 -24.60
CA HIS A 253 -17.04 -11.59 -25.54
C HIS A 253 -16.06 -12.49 -24.77
N GLY A 254 -16.35 -13.78 -24.68
CA GLY A 254 -15.72 -14.69 -23.73
C GLY A 254 -16.04 -14.23 -22.30
N ASP A 255 -15.01 -14.07 -21.47
CA ASP A 255 -15.14 -13.62 -20.07
C ASP A 255 -15.14 -12.09 -19.91
N ALA A 256 -15.19 -11.34 -21.01
CA ALA A 256 -15.17 -9.89 -21.00
C ALA A 256 -16.50 -9.29 -21.42
N TYR A 257 -16.95 -8.28 -20.69
CA TYR A 257 -18.06 -7.42 -21.11
C TYR A 257 -17.55 -6.30 -21.99
N LEU A 258 -18.11 -6.15 -23.19
CA LEU A 258 -17.73 -5.11 -24.15
C LEU A 258 -18.98 -4.55 -24.83
N ASP A 259 -19.36 -3.32 -24.49
CA ASP A 259 -20.42 -2.59 -25.17
C ASP A 259 -19.91 -1.96 -26.46
N ILE A 260 -19.81 -2.78 -27.52
CA ILE A 260 -19.32 -2.34 -28.84
C ILE A 260 -20.21 -1.24 -29.42
N ALA A 261 -21.51 -1.33 -29.23
CA ALA A 261 -22.46 -0.35 -29.77
C ALA A 261 -22.27 1.01 -29.07
N GLY A 262 -22.22 1.01 -27.74
CA GLY A 262 -21.93 2.23 -26.96
C GLY A 262 -20.56 2.83 -27.28
N LEU A 263 -19.52 1.99 -27.42
CA LEU A 263 -18.20 2.46 -27.81
C LEU A 263 -18.19 3.11 -29.20
N LYS A 264 -18.84 2.48 -30.18
CA LYS A 264 -18.96 3.06 -31.52
C LYS A 264 -19.72 4.38 -31.53
N ASP A 265 -20.75 4.51 -30.68
CA ASP A 265 -21.53 5.74 -30.57
C ASP A 265 -20.70 6.86 -29.94
N GLU A 266 -19.95 6.58 -28.90
CA GLU A 266 -18.99 7.51 -28.31
C GLU A 266 -17.94 7.96 -29.34
N MET A 267 -17.36 7.02 -30.09
CA MET A 267 -16.35 7.30 -31.11
C MET A 267 -16.87 8.18 -32.28
N LYS A 268 -18.17 8.21 -32.55
CA LYS A 268 -18.74 9.13 -33.57
C LYS A 268 -18.53 10.59 -33.21
N ASN A 269 -18.44 10.91 -31.93
CA ASN A 269 -18.23 12.25 -31.42
C ASN A 269 -16.78 12.69 -31.43
N TRP A 270 -15.84 11.80 -31.71
CA TRP A 270 -14.41 12.10 -31.71
C TRP A 270 -14.05 12.96 -32.94
N LYS A 271 -13.41 14.06 -32.68
CA LYS A 271 -12.98 15.01 -33.73
C LYS A 271 -11.52 14.73 -34.06
N PHE A 272 -11.28 14.46 -35.34
CA PHE A 272 -9.92 14.31 -35.88
C PHE A 272 -9.28 15.68 -36.15
N PRO A 273 -7.94 15.79 -36.01
CA PRO A 273 -7.02 14.71 -35.64
C PRO A 273 -7.15 14.29 -34.16
N LEU A 274 -6.95 13.00 -33.88
CA LEU A 274 -6.85 12.51 -32.51
C LEU A 274 -5.41 12.68 -32.03
N HIS A 275 -5.27 13.10 -30.79
CA HIS A 275 -3.98 13.29 -30.12
C HIS A 275 -3.89 12.34 -28.93
N PHE A 276 -2.95 11.40 -28.98
CA PHE A 276 -2.62 10.49 -27.88
C PHE A 276 -1.36 11.01 -27.22
N ILE A 277 -1.48 11.42 -25.96
CA ILE A 277 -0.39 12.00 -25.20
C ILE A 277 -0.19 11.16 -23.94
N ASP A 278 1.05 10.76 -23.71
CA ASP A 278 1.47 10.05 -22.51
C ASP A 278 2.66 10.75 -21.88
N PHE A 279 2.73 10.76 -20.54
CA PHE A 279 3.75 11.44 -19.77
C PHE A 279 4.43 10.48 -18.80
N GLU A 280 5.76 10.46 -18.82
CA GLU A 280 6.56 9.89 -17.76
C GLU A 280 6.88 10.93 -16.71
N THR A 281 6.64 10.61 -15.45
CA THR A 281 6.81 11.55 -14.35
C THR A 281 7.65 10.97 -13.22
N SER A 282 8.32 11.85 -12.48
CA SER A 282 9.10 11.49 -11.30
C SER A 282 8.72 12.40 -10.12
N ALA A 283 8.73 11.83 -8.92
CA ALA A 283 8.52 12.54 -7.67
C ALA A 283 9.53 12.04 -6.63
N VAL A 284 10.63 12.76 -6.45
CA VAL A 284 11.75 12.37 -5.61
C VAL A 284 11.78 13.14 -4.29
N ALA A 285 12.35 12.54 -3.25
CA ALA A 285 12.49 13.18 -1.94
C ALA A 285 13.45 14.38 -1.97
N LEU A 286 14.52 14.28 -2.77
CA LEU A 286 15.46 15.37 -2.99
C LEU A 286 15.17 16.01 -4.35
N PRO A 287 14.77 17.29 -4.39
CA PRO A 287 14.35 17.95 -5.61
C PRO A 287 15.42 18.01 -6.71
N PHE A 288 14.96 18.04 -7.98
CA PHE A 288 15.83 18.19 -9.13
C PHE A 288 16.32 19.64 -9.29
N TYR A 289 15.46 20.61 -8.96
CA TYR A 289 15.70 22.01 -9.27
C TYR A 289 15.50 22.91 -8.05
N ASP A 290 16.10 24.05 -8.09
CA ASP A 290 15.84 25.19 -7.20
C ASP A 290 14.31 25.50 -7.18
N LYS A 291 13.81 25.91 -6.02
CA LYS A 291 12.40 26.22 -5.74
C LYS A 291 11.41 25.05 -5.85
N MET A 292 11.87 23.86 -6.21
CA MET A 292 11.06 22.65 -6.23
C MET A 292 10.92 22.06 -4.82
N ARG A 293 9.76 21.52 -4.49
CA ARG A 293 9.50 20.86 -3.20
C ARG A 293 9.84 19.38 -3.23
N PRO A 294 10.16 18.76 -2.08
CA PRO A 294 10.21 17.31 -1.96
C PRO A 294 8.93 16.65 -2.43
N TYR A 295 9.05 15.61 -3.24
CA TYR A 295 7.95 14.84 -3.84
C TYR A 295 7.02 15.65 -4.76
N GLU A 296 7.44 16.82 -5.21
CA GLU A 296 6.77 17.53 -6.29
C GLU A 296 6.95 16.75 -7.59
N GLN A 297 5.85 16.56 -8.31
CA GLN A 297 5.86 15.76 -9.53
C GLN A 297 6.39 16.59 -10.70
N ILE A 298 7.31 16.01 -11.44
CA ILE A 298 7.87 16.60 -12.66
C ILE A 298 7.70 15.61 -13.82
N ALA A 299 7.21 16.11 -14.93
CA ALA A 299 7.23 15.37 -16.20
C ALA A 299 8.63 15.50 -16.82
N PHE A 300 9.27 14.38 -17.12
CA PHE A 300 10.60 14.35 -17.72
C PHE A 300 10.63 13.79 -19.14
N GLN A 301 9.55 13.14 -19.55
CA GLN A 301 9.36 12.61 -20.90
C GLN A 301 7.87 12.65 -21.25
N PHE A 302 7.58 12.89 -22.51
CA PHE A 302 6.25 12.68 -23.06
C PHE A 302 6.35 12.07 -24.46
N SER A 303 5.31 11.35 -24.84
CA SER A 303 5.06 10.93 -26.21
C SER A 303 3.79 11.57 -26.73
N HIS A 304 3.75 11.88 -28.00
CA HIS A 304 2.60 12.46 -28.67
C HIS A 304 2.42 11.81 -30.04
N HIS A 305 1.33 11.07 -30.18
CA HIS A 305 0.95 10.45 -31.44
C HIS A 305 -0.29 11.15 -32.00
N LYS A 306 -0.22 11.60 -33.22
CA LYS A 306 -1.32 12.21 -33.94
C LYS A 306 -1.88 11.21 -34.94
N VAL A 307 -3.20 11.02 -34.95
CA VAL A 307 -3.89 10.16 -35.90
C VAL A 307 -4.87 11.02 -36.68
N ASP A 308 -4.63 11.14 -37.98
CA ASP A 308 -5.52 11.79 -38.91
C ASP A 308 -6.56 10.80 -39.45
N ARG A 309 -7.72 11.29 -39.91
CA ARG A 309 -8.86 10.43 -40.29
C ARG A 309 -8.52 9.44 -41.43
N ASN A 310 -7.56 9.81 -42.27
CA ASN A 310 -7.17 9.05 -43.46
C ASN A 310 -6.13 7.96 -43.20
N ASP A 311 -5.53 7.90 -41.99
CA ASP A 311 -4.42 6.99 -41.67
C ASP A 311 -4.88 5.55 -41.31
N ARG A 312 -6.16 5.24 -41.45
CA ARG A 312 -6.69 3.88 -41.19
C ARG A 312 -6.32 2.83 -42.25
N SER A 313 -5.65 3.23 -43.32
CA SER A 313 -5.29 2.36 -44.43
C SER A 313 -3.81 1.96 -44.47
N GLU A 314 -2.99 2.47 -43.56
CA GLU A 314 -1.55 2.21 -43.49
C GLU A 314 -1.14 1.74 -42.06
N GLU A 315 -1.57 0.56 -41.70
CA GLU A 315 -0.88 -0.23 -40.66
C GLU A 315 -0.13 -1.37 -41.34
#